data_590b452719bf5f9066afcb4c7488f9b4
#
_entry.id   590b452719bf5f9066afcb4c7488f9b4
#
_cell.length_a   1.000
_cell.length_b   1.000
_cell.length_c   1.000
_cell.angle_alpha   90.00
_cell.angle_beta   90.00
_cell.angle_gamma   90.00
#
_symmetry.space_group_name_H-M   'P 1'
#
loop_
_entity.id
_entity.type
_entity.pdbx_description
1 polymer ?
#
loop_
_entity_poly.entity_id
_entity_poly.type
_entity_poly.pdbx_seq_one_letter_code
_entity_poly.pdbx_strand_id
1 'polypeptide(L)'
;MADVFEILGDDTRRRLVEALRAGERSVGDLVQVVDIGQPGVSRQLAILEEARFVRVRPDGRRRLYALRPEPFRELDGWTRRYRDLWEARLDRFAAELDRRKKARSRDKRTTRISTAAQRLSK
;
A
#
# COMPACT_ATOMS: atom_id res chain seq x y z
N MET A 1 -18.28 -12.87 14.17
CA MET A 1 -17.20 -11.90 13.92
C MET A 1 -17.21 -11.49 12.46
N ALA A 2 -17.16 -10.20 12.19
CA ALA A 2 -16.99 -9.71 10.83
C ALA A 2 -15.57 -10.06 10.35
N ASP A 3 -15.45 -10.61 9.15
CA ASP A 3 -14.15 -10.93 8.62
C ASP A 3 -13.45 -9.68 8.03
N VAL A 4 -12.18 -9.81 7.71
CA VAL A 4 -11.35 -8.71 7.20
C VAL A 4 -11.96 -8.09 5.94
N PHE A 5 -12.50 -8.91 5.05
CA PHE A 5 -13.08 -8.46 3.78
C PHE A 5 -14.37 -7.67 3.98
N GLU A 6 -15.21 -8.12 4.91
CA GLU A 6 -16.44 -7.39 5.27
C GLU A 6 -16.11 -6.01 5.82
N ILE A 7 -15.13 -5.94 6.70
CA ILE A 7 -14.72 -4.67 7.31
C ILE A 7 -14.19 -3.72 6.23
N LEU A 8 -13.29 -4.17 5.37
CA LEU A 8 -12.69 -3.34 4.34
C LEU A 8 -13.59 -3.14 3.11
N GLY A 9 -14.71 -3.85 3.04
CA GLY A 9 -15.70 -3.67 1.99
C GLY A 9 -16.44 -2.33 2.04
N ASP A 10 -16.45 -1.68 3.19
CA ASP A 10 -17.07 -0.37 3.37
C ASP A 10 -16.06 0.76 3.12
N ASP A 11 -16.41 1.69 2.26
CA ASP A 11 -15.56 2.81 1.89
C ASP A 11 -15.19 3.70 3.09
N THR A 12 -16.15 3.98 3.95
CA THR A 12 -15.92 4.81 5.13
C THR A 12 -14.94 4.15 6.09
N ARG A 13 -15.09 2.85 6.34
CA ARG A 13 -14.17 2.12 7.20
C ARG A 13 -12.76 2.08 6.61
N ARG A 14 -12.63 1.91 5.29
CA ARG A 14 -11.32 1.98 4.63
C ARG A 14 -10.67 3.33 4.82
N ARG A 15 -11.42 4.42 4.70
CA ARG A 15 -10.89 5.78 4.92
C ARG A 15 -10.39 5.97 6.34
N LEU A 16 -11.10 5.43 7.32
CA LEU A 16 -10.67 5.48 8.72
C LEU A 16 -9.38 4.68 8.93
N VAL A 17 -9.31 3.49 8.35
CA VAL A 17 -8.11 2.65 8.39
C VAL A 17 -6.92 3.38 7.75
N GLU A 18 -7.11 3.99 6.60
CA GLU A 18 -6.07 4.77 5.91
C GLU A 18 -5.60 5.97 6.76
N ALA A 19 -6.54 6.65 7.41
CA ALA A 19 -6.21 7.78 8.28
C ALA A 19 -5.37 7.33 9.49
N LEU A 20 -5.63 6.15 10.01
CA LEU A 20 -4.89 5.58 11.15
C LEU A 20 -3.52 5.00 10.77
N ARG A 21 -3.24 4.87 9.49
CA ARG A 21 -1.96 4.36 9.00
C ARG A 21 -0.77 5.20 9.49
N ALA A 22 -0.96 6.50 9.62
CA ALA A 22 0.08 7.42 10.06
C ALA A 22 0.37 7.36 11.57
N GLY A 23 -0.49 6.72 12.35
CA GLY A 23 -0.34 6.61 13.79
C GLY A 23 -1.64 6.82 14.54
N GLU A 24 -1.57 6.87 15.86
CA GLU A 24 -2.73 7.07 16.72
C GLU A 24 -3.44 8.38 16.44
N ARG A 25 -4.77 8.34 16.46
CA ARG A 25 -5.61 9.52 16.29
C ARG A 25 -6.82 9.47 17.21
N SER A 26 -7.27 10.65 17.63
CA SER A 26 -8.50 10.81 18.40
C SER A 26 -9.72 10.80 17.46
N VAL A 27 -10.92 10.63 18.04
CA VAL A 27 -12.18 10.77 17.27
C VAL A 27 -12.25 12.14 16.59
N GLY A 28 -11.85 13.20 17.32
CA GLY A 28 -11.85 14.56 16.77
C GLY A 28 -10.98 14.70 15.54
N ASP A 29 -9.79 14.08 15.53
CA ASP A 29 -8.90 14.09 14.39
C ASP A 29 -9.54 13.35 13.20
N LEU A 30 -10.16 12.21 13.45
CA LEU A 30 -10.78 11.39 12.42
C LEU A 30 -12.01 12.05 11.79
N VAL A 31 -12.77 12.81 12.56
CA VAL A 31 -13.90 13.59 12.06
C VAL A 31 -13.47 14.61 11.00
N GLN A 32 -12.24 15.13 11.11
CA GLN A 32 -11.71 16.07 10.13
C GLN A 32 -11.36 15.40 8.80
N VAL A 33 -11.11 14.10 8.81
CA VAL A 33 -10.68 13.34 7.62
C VAL A 33 -11.87 12.70 6.91
N VAL A 34 -12.88 12.25 7.68
CA VAL A 34 -14.03 11.52 7.15
C VAL A 34 -15.28 12.35 7.39
N ASP A 35 -15.97 12.72 6.32
CA ASP A 35 -17.10 13.64 6.33
C ASP A 35 -18.43 12.94 6.62
N ILE A 36 -18.55 12.35 7.80
CA ILE A 36 -19.78 11.69 8.26
C ILE A 36 -20.22 12.17 9.65
N GLY A 37 -19.51 13.16 10.20
CA GLY A 37 -19.77 13.69 11.54
C GLY A 37 -19.31 12.75 12.66
N GLN A 38 -19.27 13.29 13.87
CA GLN A 38 -18.78 12.57 15.04
C GLN A 38 -19.56 11.30 15.38
N PRO A 39 -20.92 11.29 15.37
CA PRO A 39 -21.66 10.06 15.66
C PRO A 39 -21.38 8.94 14.66
N GLY A 40 -21.22 9.29 13.39
CA GLY A 40 -20.88 8.33 12.33
C GLY A 40 -19.49 7.75 12.51
N VAL A 41 -18.50 8.59 12.79
CA VAL A 41 -17.12 8.15 13.06
C VAL A 41 -17.09 7.24 14.28
N SER A 42 -17.74 7.63 15.38
CA SER A 42 -17.78 6.83 16.60
C SER A 42 -18.41 5.46 16.37
N ARG A 43 -19.46 5.39 15.58
CA ARG A 43 -20.13 4.13 15.23
C ARG A 43 -19.21 3.22 14.43
N GLN A 44 -18.54 3.76 13.42
CA GLN A 44 -17.62 2.98 12.59
C GLN A 44 -16.40 2.53 13.38
N LEU A 45 -15.89 3.36 14.28
CA LEU A 45 -14.77 2.97 15.16
C LEU A 45 -15.16 1.84 16.11
N ALA A 46 -16.40 1.85 16.61
CA ALA A 46 -16.91 0.75 17.45
C ALA A 46 -16.93 -0.58 16.68
N ILE A 47 -17.34 -0.53 15.41
CA ILE A 47 -17.33 -1.71 14.53
C ILE A 47 -15.89 -2.21 14.32
N LEU A 48 -14.96 -1.29 14.05
CA LEU A 48 -13.54 -1.61 13.85
C LEU A 48 -12.91 -2.19 15.12
N GLU A 49 -13.27 -1.67 16.27
CA GLU A 49 -12.77 -2.17 17.57
C GLU A 49 -13.29 -3.59 17.84
N GLU A 50 -14.59 -3.82 17.65
CA GLU A 50 -15.21 -5.14 17.81
C GLU A 50 -14.60 -6.17 16.87
N ALA A 51 -14.27 -5.76 15.64
CA ALA A 51 -13.62 -6.62 14.66
C ALA A 51 -12.11 -6.76 14.88
N ARG A 52 -11.57 -6.13 15.90
CA ARG A 52 -10.14 -6.14 16.26
C ARG A 52 -9.22 -5.57 15.18
N PHE A 53 -9.71 -4.59 14.43
CA PHE A 53 -8.90 -3.80 13.51
C PHE A 53 -8.14 -2.69 14.20
N VAL A 54 -8.75 -2.17 15.27
CA VAL A 54 -8.17 -1.06 16.03
C VAL A 54 -8.15 -1.41 17.52
N ARG A 55 -7.23 -0.80 18.21
CA ARG A 55 -7.19 -0.75 19.66
C ARG A 55 -7.41 0.68 20.10
N VAL A 56 -7.95 0.85 21.29
CA VAL A 56 -8.19 2.16 21.87
C VAL A 56 -7.46 2.27 23.21
N ARG A 57 -6.90 3.42 23.47
CA ARG A 57 -6.33 3.72 24.79
C ARG A 57 -6.77 5.11 25.24
N PRO A 58 -6.94 5.31 26.55
CA PRO A 58 -7.25 6.64 27.08
C PRO A 58 -6.02 7.53 27.02
N ASP A 59 -6.23 8.83 26.77
CA ASP A 59 -5.22 9.87 26.81
C ASP A 59 -5.88 11.14 27.38
N GLY A 60 -5.89 11.27 28.69
CA GLY A 60 -6.62 12.32 29.38
C GLY A 60 -8.13 12.12 29.14
N ARG A 61 -8.78 13.15 28.57
CA ARG A 61 -10.19 13.11 28.24
C ARG A 61 -10.47 12.51 26.87
N ARG A 62 -9.43 12.25 26.09
CA ARG A 62 -9.52 11.72 24.74
C ARG A 62 -9.33 10.22 24.76
N ARG A 63 -9.80 9.60 23.69
CA ARG A 63 -9.47 8.21 23.35
C ARG A 63 -8.68 8.22 22.05
N LEU A 64 -7.56 7.52 22.06
CA LEU A 64 -6.69 7.38 20.90
C LEU A 64 -6.88 6.00 20.30
N TYR A 65 -7.12 5.98 19.00
CA TYR A 65 -7.31 4.78 18.22
C TYR A 65 -6.06 4.50 17.39
N ALA A 66 -5.65 3.24 17.34
CA ALA A 66 -4.51 2.79 16.56
C ALA A 66 -4.83 1.49 15.85
N LEU A 67 -4.22 1.27 14.71
CA LEU A 67 -4.40 0.01 13.96
C LEU A 67 -3.73 -1.15 14.69
N ARG A 68 -4.37 -2.31 14.64
CA ARG A 68 -3.78 -3.58 15.06
C ARG A 68 -3.15 -4.25 13.86
N PRO A 69 -2.01 -4.92 14.01
CA PRO A 69 -1.34 -5.56 12.88
C PRO A 69 -2.00 -6.85 12.40
N GLU A 70 -2.77 -7.53 13.24
CA GLU A 70 -3.29 -8.86 12.96
C GLU A 70 -4.15 -8.95 11.70
N PRO A 71 -5.11 -8.03 11.45
CA PRO A 71 -5.91 -8.09 10.22
C PRO A 71 -5.07 -7.96 8.96
N PHE A 72 -4.01 -7.16 9.03
CA PHE A 72 -3.13 -6.93 7.88
C PHE A 72 -2.23 -8.13 7.59
N ARG A 73 -1.83 -8.86 8.63
CA ARG A 73 -1.13 -10.14 8.48
C ARG A 73 -2.03 -11.18 7.80
N GLU A 74 -3.30 -11.21 8.18
CA GLU A 74 -4.29 -12.09 7.57
C GLU A 74 -4.47 -11.77 6.09
N LEU A 75 -4.60 -10.49 5.75
CA LEU A 75 -4.68 -10.04 4.36
C LEU A 75 -3.43 -10.40 3.57
N ASP A 76 -2.26 -10.18 4.14
CA ASP A 76 -0.98 -10.52 3.52
C ASP A 76 -0.90 -12.02 3.24
N GLY A 77 -1.30 -12.85 4.19
CA GLY A 77 -1.34 -14.30 4.02
C GLY A 77 -2.28 -14.73 2.89
N TRP A 78 -3.43 -14.07 2.78
CA TRP A 78 -4.38 -14.34 1.70
C TRP A 78 -3.81 -13.93 0.35
N THR A 79 -3.25 -12.74 0.22
CA THR A 79 -2.70 -12.25 -1.04
C THR A 79 -1.50 -13.08 -1.50
N ARG A 80 -0.71 -13.63 -0.59
CA ARG A 80 0.43 -14.51 -0.93
C ARG A 80 0.03 -15.71 -1.76
N ARG A 81 -1.17 -16.25 -1.54
CA ARG A 81 -1.69 -17.38 -2.31
C ARG A 81 -1.86 -17.05 -3.79
N TYR A 82 -2.03 -15.78 -4.11
CA TYR A 82 -2.27 -15.30 -5.46
C TYR A 82 -1.05 -14.59 -6.04
N ARG A 83 0.05 -14.57 -5.31
CA ARG A 83 1.28 -13.90 -5.72
C ARG A 83 1.78 -14.39 -7.07
N ASP A 84 1.64 -15.67 -7.35
CA ASP A 84 2.03 -16.30 -8.61
C ASP A 84 1.38 -15.64 -9.82
N LEU A 85 0.18 -15.10 -9.66
CA LEU A 85 -0.55 -14.46 -10.74
C LEU A 85 0.15 -13.23 -11.29
N TRP A 86 0.89 -12.51 -10.44
CA TRP A 86 1.56 -11.29 -10.86
C TRP A 86 3.09 -11.39 -10.84
N GLU A 87 3.69 -12.19 -9.98
CA GLU A 87 5.15 -12.33 -9.90
C GLU A 87 5.74 -12.84 -11.22
N ALA A 88 5.16 -13.87 -11.81
CA ALA A 88 5.62 -14.38 -13.09
C ALA A 88 5.56 -13.30 -14.20
N ARG A 89 4.52 -12.48 -14.19
CA ARG A 89 4.37 -11.37 -15.14
C ARG A 89 5.38 -10.27 -14.88
N LEU A 90 5.59 -9.92 -13.62
CA LEU A 90 6.58 -8.92 -13.22
C LEU A 90 8.00 -9.36 -13.56
N ASP A 91 8.33 -10.62 -13.33
CA ASP A 91 9.63 -11.18 -13.67
C ASP A 91 9.87 -11.14 -15.18
N ARG A 92 8.87 -11.49 -15.97
CA ARG A 92 8.96 -11.40 -17.44
C ARG A 92 9.13 -9.96 -17.90
N PHE A 93 8.40 -9.04 -17.30
CA PHE A 93 8.51 -7.61 -17.61
C PHE A 93 9.88 -7.06 -17.24
N ALA A 94 10.39 -7.41 -16.07
CA ALA A 94 11.74 -7.01 -15.63
C ALA A 94 12.83 -7.57 -16.55
N ALA A 95 12.70 -8.83 -16.97
CA ALA A 95 13.62 -9.46 -17.90
C ALA A 95 13.58 -8.76 -19.27
N GLU A 96 12.41 -8.37 -19.76
CA GLU A 96 12.26 -7.65 -21.02
C GLU A 96 12.91 -6.26 -20.95
N LEU A 97 12.68 -5.53 -19.85
CA LEU A 97 13.33 -4.22 -19.65
C LEU A 97 14.85 -4.35 -19.61
N ASP A 98 15.37 -5.38 -18.96
CA ASP A 98 16.80 -5.63 -18.86
C ASP A 98 17.40 -5.93 -20.25
N ARG A 99 16.71 -6.74 -21.05
CA ARG A 99 17.11 -7.02 -22.43
C ARG A 99 17.15 -5.74 -23.28
N ARG A 100 16.15 -4.88 -23.15
CA ARG A 100 16.12 -3.59 -23.86
C ARG A 100 17.26 -2.66 -23.45
N LYS A 101 17.57 -2.61 -22.15
CA LYS A 101 18.71 -1.84 -21.65
C LYS A 101 20.03 -2.35 -22.21
N LYS A 102 20.23 -3.66 -22.25
CA LYS A 102 21.44 -4.28 -22.81
C LYS A 102 21.56 -4.01 -24.31
N ALA A 103 20.46 -4.10 -25.05
CA ALA A 103 20.43 -3.80 -26.47
C ALA A 103 20.82 -2.34 -26.73
N ARG A 104 20.25 -1.38 -25.98
CA ARG A 104 20.60 0.04 -26.08
C ARG A 104 22.09 0.29 -25.77
N SER A 105 22.60 -0.38 -24.76
CA SER A 105 24.00 -0.27 -24.37
C SER A 105 24.95 -0.78 -25.48
N ARG A 106 24.59 -1.90 -26.13
CA ARG A 106 25.32 -2.44 -27.28
C ARG A 106 25.28 -1.49 -28.46
N ASP A 107 24.14 -0.93 -28.81
CA ASP A 107 24.01 0.03 -29.91
C ASP A 107 24.85 1.27 -29.67
N LYS A 108 24.86 1.81 -28.48
CA LYS A 108 25.70 2.96 -28.12
C LYS A 108 27.19 2.64 -28.25
N ARG A 109 27.64 1.46 -27.82
CA ARG A 109 29.03 1.01 -27.97
C ARG A 109 29.42 0.88 -29.42
N THR A 110 28.57 0.25 -30.23
CA THR A 110 28.78 0.09 -31.67
C THR A 110 28.92 1.44 -32.35
N THR A 111 28.03 2.38 -32.05
CA THR A 111 28.08 3.75 -32.61
C THR A 111 29.36 4.47 -32.21
N ARG A 112 29.82 4.38 -30.97
CA ARG A 112 31.06 5.00 -30.50
C ARG A 112 32.28 4.43 -31.20
N ILE A 113 32.37 3.13 -31.37
CA ILE A 113 33.47 2.44 -32.05
C ILE A 113 33.52 2.87 -33.51
N SER A 114 32.38 2.90 -34.19
CA SER A 114 32.29 3.34 -35.59
C SER A 114 32.77 4.78 -35.77
N THR A 115 32.35 5.69 -34.90
CA THR A 115 32.76 7.09 -34.92
C THR A 115 34.27 7.24 -34.70
N ALA A 116 34.83 6.50 -33.75
CA ALA A 116 36.26 6.52 -33.46
C ALA A 116 37.10 6.01 -34.66
N ALA A 117 36.66 4.94 -35.31
CA ALA A 117 37.30 4.39 -36.50
C ALA A 117 37.29 5.40 -37.64
N GLN A 118 36.20 6.12 -37.85
CA GLN A 118 36.10 7.18 -38.87
C GLN A 118 37.08 8.34 -38.59
N ARG A 119 37.29 8.72 -37.36
CA ARG A 119 38.22 9.77 -36.96
C ARG A 119 39.69 9.36 -37.20
N LEU A 120 40.00 8.09 -36.99
CA LEU A 120 41.36 7.56 -37.15
C LEU A 120 41.76 7.38 -38.62
N SER A 121 40.78 7.25 -39.53
CA SER A 121 41.05 7.06 -40.96
C SER A 121 41.29 8.37 -41.73
N LYS A 122 41.21 9.48 -41.07
CA LYS A 122 41.59 10.80 -41.61
C LYS A 122 42.98 11.18 -41.13
#